data_e2f083833450cfa07df13655e305a086
#
_entry.id   e2f083833450cfa07df13655e305a086
#
_cell.length_a   1.000
_cell.length_b   1.000
_cell.length_c   1.000
_cell.angle_alpha   90.00
_cell.angle_beta   90.00
_cell.angle_gamma   90.00
#
_symmetry.space_group_name_H-M   'P 1'
#
loop_
_entity.id
_entity.type
_entity.pdbx_description
1 polymer ?
#
loop_
_entity_poly.entity_id
_entity_poly.type
_entity_poly.pdbx_seq_one_letter_code
_entity_poly.pdbx_strand_id
1 'polypeptide(L)'
;MMNSVKKKKADKTIVREHVVQAAAKAFTRKGVKTVRMDDIAADLSISKRTLYELFHDKEDLLLDVMRLHREEMKKSMEEIASKAENVLEVILRFYQKSVQDFQNTNRKFFEDMEKYPRVVAYIAESRKENLDAAMEFYQKGVNQGIFRKDVNYAIVRVMVGEQMDICLLYTSPSPRD
;
A
#
# COMPACT_ATOMS: atom_id res chain seq x y z
N MET A 1 13.38 14.80 34.27
CA MET A 1 13.50 15.26 32.87
C MET A 1 13.28 14.15 31.81
N MET A 2 13.77 12.92 31.98
CA MET A 2 13.59 11.81 31.01
C MET A 2 12.14 11.41 30.70
N ASN A 3 11.21 11.50 31.66
CA ASN A 3 9.80 11.10 31.47
C ASN A 3 9.00 12.09 30.59
N SER A 4 9.30 13.40 30.67
CA SER A 4 8.61 14.42 29.86
C SER A 4 8.98 14.35 28.38
N VAL A 5 10.24 13.99 28.06
CA VAL A 5 10.72 13.84 26.68
C VAL A 5 10.13 12.58 26.03
N LYS A 6 10.03 11.47 26.77
CA LYS A 6 9.40 10.22 26.29
C LYS A 6 7.91 10.43 26.02
N LYS A 7 7.19 11.16 26.87
CA LYS A 7 5.76 11.47 26.71
C LYS A 7 5.52 12.33 25.46
N LYS A 8 6.30 13.41 25.26
CA LYS A 8 6.20 14.27 24.05
C LYS A 8 6.51 13.49 22.76
N LYS A 9 7.45 12.54 22.80
CA LYS A 9 7.78 11.71 21.63
C LYS A 9 6.66 10.71 21.32
N ALA A 10 6.04 10.12 22.32
CA ALA A 10 4.88 9.23 22.16
C ALA A 10 3.67 10.00 21.59
N ASP A 11 3.36 11.19 22.14
CA ASP A 11 2.28 12.03 21.64
C ASP A 11 2.50 12.42 20.17
N LYS A 12 3.74 12.73 19.77
CA LYS A 12 4.09 13.06 18.39
C LYS A 12 3.91 11.88 17.43
N THR A 13 4.23 10.67 17.88
CA THR A 13 4.04 9.43 17.10
C THR A 13 2.57 9.17 16.87
N ILE A 14 1.73 9.26 17.89
CA ILE A 14 0.27 9.08 17.80
C ILE A 14 -0.35 10.09 16.81
N VAL A 15 0.04 11.36 16.91
CA VAL A 15 -0.44 12.39 15.98
C VAL A 15 -0.01 12.10 14.55
N ARG A 16 1.25 11.64 14.33
CA ARG A 16 1.73 11.25 13.00
C ARG A 16 0.91 10.11 12.40
N GLU A 17 0.62 9.08 13.17
CA GLU A 17 -0.20 7.94 12.73
C GLU A 17 -1.61 8.38 12.34
N HIS A 18 -2.26 9.24 13.13
CA HIS A 18 -3.58 9.79 12.80
C HIS A 18 -3.55 10.62 11.51
N VAL A 19 -2.49 11.42 11.29
CA VAL A 19 -2.33 12.18 10.05
C VAL A 19 -2.19 11.23 8.85
N VAL A 20 -1.37 10.18 8.96
CA VAL A 20 -1.18 9.20 7.87
C VAL A 20 -2.50 8.49 7.55
N GLN A 21 -3.26 8.07 8.54
CA GLN A 21 -4.57 7.42 8.34
C GLN A 21 -5.59 8.35 7.68
N ALA A 22 -5.67 9.61 8.11
CA ALA A 22 -6.56 10.60 7.51
C ALA A 22 -6.16 10.91 6.07
N ALA A 23 -4.85 11.08 5.81
CA ALA A 23 -4.31 11.27 4.48
C ALA A 23 -4.59 10.08 3.56
N ALA A 24 -4.40 8.84 4.03
CA ALA A 24 -4.72 7.63 3.29
C ALA A 24 -6.18 7.64 2.81
N LYS A 25 -7.12 7.91 3.70
CA LYS A 25 -8.56 8.02 3.37
C LYS A 25 -8.85 9.15 2.38
N ALA A 26 -8.22 10.31 2.55
CA ALA A 26 -8.43 11.45 1.66
C ALA A 26 -7.86 11.20 0.27
N PHE A 27 -6.63 10.67 0.19
CA PHE A 27 -5.95 10.39 -1.08
C PHE A 27 -6.64 9.29 -1.88
N THR A 28 -7.04 8.19 -1.25
CA THR A 28 -7.75 7.10 -1.93
C THR A 28 -9.14 7.51 -2.43
N ARG A 29 -9.80 8.45 -1.77
CA ARG A 29 -11.13 8.94 -2.18
C ARG A 29 -11.09 10.03 -3.25
N LYS A 30 -10.12 10.96 -3.20
CA LYS A 30 -10.11 12.19 -4.00
C LYS A 30 -8.95 12.28 -5.00
N GLY A 31 -7.96 11.37 -4.91
CA GLY A 31 -6.66 11.48 -5.57
C GLY A 31 -5.68 12.37 -4.79
N VAL A 32 -4.38 12.13 -4.97
CA VAL A 32 -3.33 12.80 -4.18
C VAL A 32 -3.22 14.28 -4.54
N LYS A 33 -3.29 14.62 -5.83
CA LYS A 33 -3.13 16.00 -6.31
C LYS A 33 -4.21 16.94 -5.76
N THR A 34 -5.43 16.45 -5.66
CA THR A 34 -6.60 17.25 -5.24
C THR A 34 -6.56 17.61 -3.76
N VAL A 35 -6.03 16.74 -2.91
CA VAL A 35 -5.97 16.94 -1.45
C VAL A 35 -4.80 17.87 -1.10
N ARG A 36 -5.05 18.94 -0.36
CA ARG A 36 -4.01 19.86 0.13
C ARG A 36 -3.57 19.45 1.53
N MET A 37 -2.34 19.77 1.89
CA MET A 37 -1.83 19.58 3.27
C MET A 37 -2.71 20.35 4.28
N ASP A 38 -3.14 21.55 3.92
CA ASP A 38 -4.01 22.39 4.75
C ASP A 38 -5.38 21.74 5.02
N ASP A 39 -5.94 21.02 4.04
CA ASP A 39 -7.22 20.31 4.20
C ASP A 39 -7.08 19.20 5.26
N ILE A 40 -5.97 18.46 5.22
CA ILE A 40 -5.68 17.41 6.23
C ILE A 40 -5.51 18.00 7.62
N ALA A 41 -4.81 19.13 7.74
CA ALA A 41 -4.64 19.82 9.03
C ALA A 41 -5.98 20.27 9.60
N ALA A 42 -6.85 20.85 8.76
CA ALA A 42 -8.18 21.30 9.13
C ALA A 42 -9.08 20.13 9.56
N ASP A 43 -9.12 19.04 8.79
CA ASP A 43 -9.91 17.83 9.08
C ASP A 43 -9.54 17.21 10.45
N LEU A 44 -8.26 17.30 10.83
CA LEU A 44 -7.75 16.78 12.11
C LEU A 44 -7.72 17.81 13.22
N SER A 45 -8.16 19.05 12.98
CA SER A 45 -8.10 20.15 13.93
C SER A 45 -6.69 20.38 14.51
N ILE A 46 -5.65 20.18 13.71
CA ILE A 46 -4.25 20.47 14.05
C ILE A 46 -3.78 21.73 13.31
N SER A 47 -2.76 22.41 13.86
CA SER A 47 -2.19 23.57 13.19
C SER A 47 -1.39 23.14 11.93
N LYS A 48 -1.38 23.97 10.89
CA LYS A 48 -0.49 23.79 9.72
C LYS A 48 0.96 23.60 10.17
N ARG A 49 1.41 24.38 11.14
CA ARG A 49 2.75 24.26 11.70
C ARG A 49 3.02 22.85 12.24
N THR A 50 2.09 22.30 13.00
CA THR A 50 2.20 20.94 13.54
C THR A 50 2.32 19.92 12.40
N LEU A 51 1.53 20.05 11.34
CA LEU A 51 1.58 19.15 10.19
C LEU A 51 2.95 19.23 9.47
N TYR A 52 3.46 20.45 9.22
CA TYR A 52 4.76 20.64 8.57
C TYR A 52 5.97 20.33 9.48
N GLU A 53 5.80 20.25 10.79
CA GLU A 53 6.79 19.70 11.74
C GLU A 53 6.84 18.14 11.68
N LEU A 54 5.78 17.49 11.19
CA LEU A 54 5.68 16.03 11.03
C LEU A 54 6.12 15.56 9.63
N PHE A 55 5.77 16.32 8.60
CA PHE A 55 6.00 15.98 7.19
C PHE A 55 6.53 17.21 6.46
N HIS A 56 7.69 17.07 5.83
CA HIS A 56 8.31 18.17 5.11
C HIS A 56 7.45 18.65 3.92
N ASP A 57 6.85 17.71 3.21
CA ASP A 57 5.99 17.96 2.06
C ASP A 57 4.91 16.87 1.92
N LYS A 58 4.07 17.00 0.89
CA LYS A 58 3.02 16.02 0.58
C LYS A 58 3.60 14.66 0.17
N GLU A 59 4.77 14.64 -0.45
CA GLU A 59 5.41 13.40 -0.86
C GLU A 59 5.92 12.59 0.34
N ASP A 60 6.43 13.25 1.38
CA ASP A 60 6.76 12.61 2.66
C ASP A 60 5.54 11.95 3.29
N LEU A 61 4.41 12.65 3.30
CA LEU A 61 3.16 12.12 3.83
C LEU A 61 2.67 10.95 2.99
N LEU A 62 2.73 11.05 1.67
CA LEU A 62 2.33 9.98 0.75
C LEU A 62 3.23 8.74 0.91
N LEU A 63 4.54 8.92 1.14
CA LEU A 63 5.44 7.82 1.45
C LEU A 63 5.01 7.05 2.70
N ASP A 64 4.63 7.76 3.76
CA ASP A 64 4.15 7.10 4.98
C ASP A 64 2.78 6.44 4.78
N VAL A 65 1.92 6.99 3.93
CA VAL A 65 0.68 6.34 3.50
C VAL A 65 0.99 5.03 2.77
N MET A 66 1.99 4.99 1.88
CA MET A 66 2.39 3.76 1.18
C MET A 66 3.03 2.74 2.13
N ARG A 67 3.77 3.18 3.15
CA ARG A 67 4.29 2.30 4.20
C ARG A 67 3.17 1.67 5.02
N LEU A 68 2.18 2.48 5.44
CA LEU A 68 1.00 1.99 6.14
C LEU A 68 0.26 0.95 5.29
N HIS A 69 -0.01 1.25 4.03
CA HIS A 69 -0.68 0.32 3.11
C HIS A 69 0.08 -1.00 2.98
N ARG A 70 1.41 -0.96 2.86
CA ARG A 70 2.24 -2.16 2.79
C ARG A 70 2.12 -3.01 4.07
N GLU A 71 2.16 -2.39 5.24
CA GLU A 71 2.00 -3.10 6.52
C GLU A 71 0.59 -3.73 6.66
N GLU A 72 -0.44 -3.02 6.22
CA GLU A 72 -1.81 -3.55 6.20
C GLU A 72 -1.95 -4.73 5.24
N MET A 73 -1.35 -4.64 4.05
CA MET A 73 -1.31 -5.74 3.08
C MET A 73 -0.59 -6.97 3.62
N LYS A 74 0.56 -6.77 4.29
CA LYS A 74 1.32 -7.85 4.92
C LYS A 74 0.50 -8.55 6.00
N LYS A 75 -0.10 -7.79 6.92
CA LYS A 75 -0.98 -8.33 7.97
C LYS A 75 -2.17 -9.10 7.38
N SER A 76 -2.79 -8.55 6.33
CA SER A 76 -3.89 -9.21 5.64
C SER A 76 -3.47 -10.52 4.98
N MET A 77 -2.28 -10.56 4.36
CA MET A 77 -1.74 -11.78 3.78
C MET A 77 -1.46 -12.85 4.85
N GLU A 78 -0.85 -12.46 5.98
CA GLU A 78 -0.59 -13.34 7.11
C GLU A 78 -1.90 -13.90 7.69
N GLU A 79 -2.92 -13.07 7.85
CA GLU A 79 -4.25 -13.48 8.33
C GLU A 79 -4.93 -14.44 7.36
N ILE A 80 -4.91 -14.16 6.06
CA ILE A 80 -5.45 -15.04 5.02
C ILE A 80 -4.70 -16.38 5.04
N ALA A 81 -3.36 -16.34 5.07
CA ALA A 81 -2.54 -17.54 5.07
C ALA A 81 -2.74 -18.43 6.29
N SER A 82 -3.05 -17.82 7.46
CA SER A 82 -3.32 -18.56 8.70
C SER A 82 -4.66 -19.32 8.71
N LYS A 83 -5.61 -18.87 7.88
CA LYS A 83 -6.98 -19.42 7.81
C LYS A 83 -7.23 -20.29 6.58
N ALA A 84 -6.32 -20.24 5.60
CA ALA A 84 -6.46 -20.98 4.35
C ALA A 84 -5.97 -22.41 4.48
N GLU A 85 -6.70 -23.35 3.87
CA GLU A 85 -6.34 -24.77 3.82
C GLU A 85 -5.12 -25.05 2.95
N ASN A 86 -4.94 -24.25 1.90
CA ASN A 86 -3.85 -24.45 0.93
C ASN A 86 -3.48 -23.16 0.22
N VAL A 87 -2.38 -23.18 -0.56
CA VAL A 87 -1.88 -21.98 -1.27
C VAL A 87 -2.84 -21.43 -2.32
N LEU A 88 -3.68 -22.26 -2.94
CA LEU A 88 -4.65 -21.80 -3.92
C LEU A 88 -5.72 -20.93 -3.27
N GLU A 89 -6.20 -21.34 -2.10
CA GLU A 89 -7.16 -20.56 -1.33
C GLU A 89 -6.57 -19.22 -0.87
N VAL A 90 -5.29 -19.19 -0.46
CA VAL A 90 -4.59 -17.93 -0.17
C VAL A 90 -4.63 -16.99 -1.37
N ILE A 91 -4.28 -17.48 -2.57
CA ILE A 91 -4.29 -16.68 -3.79
C ILE A 91 -5.69 -16.13 -4.07
N LEU A 92 -6.72 -16.96 -4.02
CA LEU A 92 -8.10 -16.56 -4.33
C LEU A 92 -8.62 -15.51 -3.34
N ARG A 93 -8.43 -15.72 -2.05
CA ARG A 93 -8.85 -14.76 -1.01
C ARG A 93 -8.11 -13.43 -1.12
N PHE A 94 -6.80 -13.48 -1.34
CA PHE A 94 -5.98 -12.28 -1.52
C PHE A 94 -6.37 -11.51 -2.78
N TYR A 95 -6.62 -12.22 -3.89
CA TYR A 95 -7.11 -11.62 -5.13
C TYR A 95 -8.47 -10.92 -4.92
N GLN A 96 -9.44 -11.60 -4.30
CA GLN A 96 -10.74 -11.02 -4.00
C GLN A 96 -10.63 -9.74 -3.17
N LYS A 97 -9.80 -9.76 -2.13
CA LYS A 97 -9.52 -8.57 -1.31
C LYS A 97 -8.90 -7.46 -2.15
N SER A 98 -7.89 -7.77 -2.96
CA SER A 98 -7.19 -6.78 -3.80
C SER A 98 -8.15 -6.11 -4.80
N VAL A 99 -9.07 -6.87 -5.39
CA VAL A 99 -10.10 -6.33 -6.29
C VAL A 99 -11.03 -5.37 -5.54
N GLN A 100 -11.47 -5.72 -4.34
CA GLN A 100 -12.32 -4.85 -3.52
C GLN A 100 -11.59 -3.55 -3.13
N ASP A 101 -10.35 -3.64 -2.68
CA ASP A 101 -9.54 -2.49 -2.30
C ASP A 101 -9.32 -1.55 -3.51
N PHE A 102 -9.08 -2.13 -4.68
CA PHE A 102 -8.96 -1.40 -5.94
C PHE A 102 -10.25 -0.68 -6.34
N GLN A 103 -11.41 -1.38 -6.30
CA GLN A 103 -12.71 -0.80 -6.62
C GLN A 103 -13.10 0.35 -5.68
N ASN A 104 -12.64 0.31 -4.43
CA ASN A 104 -12.87 1.34 -3.42
C ASN A 104 -11.89 2.53 -3.53
N THR A 105 -10.86 2.43 -4.38
CA THR A 105 -9.84 3.46 -4.54
C THR A 105 -10.10 4.28 -5.80
N ASN A 106 -10.11 5.60 -5.67
CA ASN A 106 -10.26 6.48 -6.82
C ASN A 106 -9.07 6.32 -7.77
N ARG A 107 -9.35 6.15 -9.05
CA ARG A 107 -8.33 6.01 -10.10
C ARG A 107 -7.27 7.11 -10.08
N LYS A 108 -7.66 8.36 -9.77
CA LYS A 108 -6.73 9.50 -9.66
C LYS A 108 -5.63 9.27 -8.61
N PHE A 109 -5.87 8.42 -7.61
CA PHE A 109 -4.84 8.07 -6.64
C PHE A 109 -3.65 7.39 -7.33
N PHE A 110 -3.90 6.41 -8.18
CA PHE A 110 -2.86 5.68 -8.93
C PHE A 110 -2.17 6.59 -9.96
N GLU A 111 -2.92 7.34 -10.74
CA GLU A 111 -2.38 8.29 -11.73
C GLU A 111 -1.51 9.39 -11.09
N ASP A 112 -1.87 9.83 -9.89
CA ASP A 112 -1.12 10.85 -9.18
C ASP A 112 0.18 10.31 -8.57
N MET A 113 0.21 9.04 -8.10
CA MET A 113 1.41 8.45 -7.48
C MET A 113 2.64 8.48 -8.39
N GLU A 114 2.46 8.30 -9.71
CA GLU A 114 3.55 8.34 -10.69
C GLU A 114 4.29 9.67 -10.73
N LYS A 115 3.67 10.75 -10.22
CA LYS A 115 4.24 12.10 -10.17
C LYS A 115 5.16 12.33 -8.97
N TYR A 116 5.29 11.33 -8.08
CA TYR A 116 6.07 11.40 -6.85
C TYR A 116 7.27 10.44 -6.91
N PRO A 117 8.47 10.90 -7.31
CA PRO A 117 9.62 10.04 -7.58
C PRO A 117 10.04 9.17 -6.40
N ARG A 118 10.01 9.71 -5.16
CA ARG A 118 10.36 8.97 -3.96
C ARG A 118 9.37 7.83 -3.67
N VAL A 119 8.10 8.05 -3.98
CA VAL A 119 7.05 7.03 -3.85
C VAL A 119 7.26 5.92 -4.88
N VAL A 120 7.52 6.28 -6.14
CA VAL A 120 7.81 5.32 -7.22
C VAL A 120 9.02 4.46 -6.86
N ALA A 121 10.11 5.10 -6.38
CA ALA A 121 11.31 4.39 -5.93
C ALA A 121 11.02 3.43 -4.77
N TYR A 122 10.25 3.86 -3.78
CA TYR A 122 9.82 3.03 -2.65
C TYR A 122 9.02 1.81 -3.09
N ILE A 123 8.07 1.99 -4.01
CA ILE A 123 7.27 0.87 -4.55
C ILE A 123 8.17 -0.13 -5.27
N ALA A 124 9.08 0.35 -6.12
CA ALA A 124 10.02 -0.50 -6.85
C ALA A 124 10.92 -1.32 -5.91
N GLU A 125 11.46 -0.70 -4.85
CA GLU A 125 12.28 -1.38 -3.84
C GLU A 125 11.47 -2.40 -3.04
N SER A 126 10.28 -2.04 -2.63
CA SER A 126 9.36 -2.94 -1.92
C SER A 126 9.03 -4.21 -2.71
N ARG A 127 8.96 -4.11 -4.04
CA ARG A 127 8.76 -5.27 -4.92
C ARG A 127 9.93 -6.23 -4.93
N LYS A 128 11.17 -5.72 -4.82
CA LYS A 128 12.38 -6.56 -4.76
C LYS A 128 12.47 -7.32 -3.43
N GLU A 129 12.22 -6.64 -2.32
CA GLU A 129 12.28 -7.23 -0.98
C GLU A 129 11.30 -8.40 -0.78
N ASN A 130 10.19 -8.42 -1.50
CA ASN A 130 9.19 -9.49 -1.41
C ASN A 130 9.51 -10.73 -2.27
N LEU A 131 10.68 -10.80 -2.93
CA LEU A 131 10.99 -11.90 -3.83
C LEU A 131 11.16 -13.22 -3.08
N ASP A 132 11.92 -13.22 -1.99
CA ASP A 132 12.20 -14.45 -1.24
C ASP A 132 10.93 -15.04 -0.62
N ALA A 133 10.10 -14.22 0.01
CA ALA A 133 8.82 -14.66 0.56
C ALA A 133 7.87 -15.20 -0.52
N ALA A 134 7.88 -14.64 -1.72
CA ALA A 134 7.10 -15.16 -2.84
C ALA A 134 7.63 -16.52 -3.31
N MET A 135 8.94 -16.70 -3.37
CA MET A 135 9.53 -17.99 -3.75
C MET A 135 9.25 -19.08 -2.72
N GLU A 136 9.33 -18.79 -1.43
CA GLU A 136 8.92 -19.70 -0.36
C GLU A 136 7.45 -20.10 -0.49
N PHE A 137 6.57 -19.15 -0.77
CA PHE A 137 5.16 -19.41 -1.00
C PHE A 137 4.92 -20.35 -2.19
N TYR A 138 5.60 -20.12 -3.31
CA TYR A 138 5.52 -21.02 -4.47
C TYR A 138 6.06 -22.42 -4.16
N GLN A 139 7.17 -22.53 -3.44
CA GLN A 139 7.72 -23.83 -3.03
C GLN A 139 6.73 -24.58 -2.13
N LYS A 140 6.02 -23.91 -1.24
CA LYS A 140 4.94 -24.50 -0.44
C LYS A 140 3.84 -25.08 -1.33
N GLY A 141 3.45 -24.37 -2.39
CA GLY A 141 2.45 -24.85 -3.35
C GLY A 141 2.93 -26.05 -4.17
N VAL A 142 4.21 -26.11 -4.52
CA VAL A 142 4.82 -27.31 -5.14
C VAL A 142 4.79 -28.49 -4.18
N ASN A 143 5.13 -28.29 -2.92
CA ASN A 143 5.12 -29.35 -1.91
C ASN A 143 3.70 -29.87 -1.61
N GLN A 144 2.69 -29.03 -1.75
CA GLN A 144 1.27 -29.38 -1.65
C GLN A 144 0.73 -30.10 -2.92
N GLY A 145 1.54 -30.22 -3.98
CA GLY A 145 1.12 -30.79 -5.26
C GLY A 145 0.16 -29.92 -6.09
N ILE A 146 -0.01 -28.64 -5.68
CA ILE A 146 -0.88 -27.66 -6.37
C ILE A 146 -0.13 -27.01 -7.52
N PHE A 147 1.14 -26.71 -7.35
CA PHE A 147 1.99 -26.10 -8.39
C PHE A 147 2.91 -27.13 -9.02
N ARG A 148 3.18 -26.97 -10.30
CA ARG A 148 4.08 -27.81 -11.09
C ARG A 148 5.54 -27.53 -10.73
N LYS A 149 6.37 -28.59 -10.63
CA LYS A 149 7.81 -28.47 -10.31
C LYS A 149 8.66 -27.91 -11.45
N ASP A 150 8.19 -28.03 -12.70
CA ASP A 150 8.90 -27.64 -13.92
C ASP A 150 8.63 -26.20 -14.36
N VAL A 151 7.90 -25.41 -13.57
CA VAL A 151 7.58 -24.00 -13.85
C VAL A 151 8.57 -23.09 -13.14
N ASN A 152 9.12 -22.11 -13.86
CA ASN A 152 9.91 -21.05 -13.27
C ASN A 152 9.00 -19.95 -12.68
N TYR A 153 8.71 -20.05 -11.39
CA TYR A 153 7.80 -19.13 -10.72
C TYR A 153 8.36 -17.71 -10.58
N ALA A 154 9.67 -17.48 -10.70
CA ALA A 154 10.23 -16.14 -10.76
C ALA A 154 9.74 -15.41 -12.03
N ILE A 155 9.68 -16.10 -13.17
CA ILE A 155 9.13 -15.56 -14.42
C ILE A 155 7.62 -15.32 -14.28
N VAL A 156 6.87 -16.28 -13.72
CA VAL A 156 5.42 -16.13 -13.50
C VAL A 156 5.13 -14.89 -12.66
N ARG A 157 5.91 -14.64 -11.63
CA ARG A 157 5.76 -13.47 -10.77
C ARG A 157 5.97 -12.15 -11.53
N VAL A 158 7.00 -12.08 -12.37
CA VAL A 158 7.27 -10.90 -13.21
C VAL A 158 6.07 -10.63 -14.12
N MET A 159 5.62 -11.67 -14.84
CA MET A 159 4.47 -11.57 -15.75
C MET A 159 3.19 -11.11 -15.03
N VAL A 160 2.88 -11.66 -13.86
CA VAL A 160 1.70 -11.27 -13.08
C VAL A 160 1.84 -9.84 -12.57
N GLY A 161 3.03 -9.42 -12.13
CA GLY A 161 3.31 -8.06 -11.67
C GLY A 161 3.10 -7.03 -12.78
N GLU A 162 3.66 -7.28 -13.96
CA GLU A 162 3.49 -6.39 -15.13
C GLU A 162 2.03 -6.33 -15.60
N GLN A 163 1.31 -7.45 -15.59
CA GLN A 163 -0.12 -7.44 -15.96
C GLN A 163 -0.98 -6.66 -14.96
N MET A 164 -0.68 -6.72 -13.67
CA MET A 164 -1.39 -5.90 -12.67
C MET A 164 -1.17 -4.42 -12.92
N ASP A 165 0.05 -4.00 -13.26
CA ASP A 165 0.35 -2.60 -13.60
C ASP A 165 -0.39 -2.17 -14.89
N ILE A 166 -0.42 -3.02 -15.91
CA ILE A 166 -1.19 -2.79 -17.13
C ILE A 166 -2.69 -2.70 -16.83
N CYS A 167 -3.25 -3.60 -16.04
CA CYS A 167 -4.66 -3.54 -15.64
C CYS A 167 -4.99 -2.23 -14.92
N LEU A 168 -4.11 -1.75 -14.03
CA LEU A 168 -4.27 -0.48 -13.33
C LEU A 168 -4.30 0.72 -14.29
N LEU A 169 -3.52 0.66 -15.37
CA LEU A 169 -3.44 1.73 -16.38
C LEU A 169 -4.58 1.67 -17.42
N TYR A 170 -5.02 0.47 -17.82
CA TYR A 170 -5.93 0.28 -18.96
C TYR A 170 -7.38 -0.05 -18.61
N THR A 171 -7.74 -0.36 -17.37
CA THR A 171 -9.14 -0.53 -16.95
C THR A 171 -9.82 0.82 -16.73
N SER A 172 -9.62 1.75 -17.66
CA SER A 172 -10.35 3.02 -17.69
C SER A 172 -11.72 2.81 -18.30
N PRO A 173 -12.80 3.23 -17.66
CA PRO A 173 -13.99 3.56 -18.42
C PRO A 173 -13.62 4.61 -19.45
N SER A 174 -13.99 4.35 -20.71
CA SER A 174 -13.83 5.30 -21.80
C SER A 174 -14.42 6.66 -21.39
N PRO A 175 -13.85 7.80 -21.84
CA PRO A 175 -14.40 9.12 -21.53
C PRO A 175 -15.74 9.40 -22.21
N ARG A 176 -16.58 8.41 -22.44
CA ARG A 176 -17.85 8.50 -23.16
C ARG A 176 -19.03 7.93 -22.36
N ASP A 177 -19.04 8.11 -21.06
CA ASP A 177 -20.24 7.89 -20.25
C ASP A 177 -20.43 9.05 -19.27
#